data_8fa529daab30649182665b4874a768cb
#
_entry.id   8fa529daab30649182665b4874a768cb
#
_cell.length_a   1.000
_cell.length_b   1.000
_cell.length_c   1.000
_cell.angle_alpha   90.00
_cell.angle_beta   90.00
_cell.angle_gamma   90.00
#
_symmetry.space_group_name_H-M   'P 1'
#
loop_
_entity.id
_entity.type
_entity.pdbx_description
1 polymer ?
#
loop_
_entity_poly.entity_id
_entity_poly.type
_entity_poly.pdbx_seq_one_letter_code
_entity_poly.pdbx_strand_id
1 'polypeptide(L)'
;MNYQTNFKSVRAEVSATEWQTRLDLAACYRLVDRYDMQDLIYNHITARIPGTPDHLLINLYGLLYKEITASSLVKVDLDGNILSKPETDYGINKSGYVIHGAIHRARPEVACVLHTHTRAGMAVAAMKCGLLPLSQTAIRFVGHIGYHDYEGPAIDKEERERIVDDLGAHDALVMRNHGLLTCGATIQQAFNTMYQLELSCRSQVDAMAARTELTVPGENMLAHTAHLYQLGTRRPYGVLEWPAMLRLLTAMEKTSGYPPYWQ
;
A
#
# COMPACT_ATOMS: atom_id res chain seq x y z
N MET A 1 -9.57 -23.72 18.29
CA MET A 1 -9.33 -22.63 17.32
C MET A 1 -8.46 -23.18 16.19
N ASN A 2 -8.82 -22.88 14.93
CA ASN A 2 -8.11 -23.35 13.73
C ASN A 2 -7.33 -22.18 13.11
N TYR A 3 -6.05 -22.04 13.44
CA TYR A 3 -5.14 -21.00 12.95
C TYR A 3 -4.13 -21.55 11.93
N GLN A 4 -4.61 -22.38 11.01
CA GLN A 4 -3.77 -22.89 9.93
C GLN A 4 -3.37 -21.78 8.94
N THR A 5 -2.23 -21.95 8.29
CA THR A 5 -1.67 -21.00 7.30
C THR A 5 -1.58 -21.60 5.89
N ASN A 6 -1.90 -22.88 5.73
CA ASN A 6 -1.97 -23.55 4.44
C ASN A 6 -3.43 -23.75 4.03
N PHE A 7 -3.85 -23.14 2.93
CA PHE A 7 -5.22 -23.10 2.48
C PHE A 7 -5.43 -23.85 1.17
N LYS A 8 -6.61 -24.45 1.02
CA LYS A 8 -7.02 -25.04 -0.26
C LYS A 8 -7.12 -23.95 -1.33
N SER A 9 -6.69 -24.26 -2.55
CA SER A 9 -6.79 -23.31 -3.67
C SER A 9 -8.25 -22.98 -3.99
N VAL A 10 -8.55 -21.67 -4.07
CA VAL A 10 -9.87 -21.14 -4.46
C VAL A 10 -9.95 -20.83 -5.97
N ARG A 11 -8.92 -21.17 -6.75
CA ARG A 11 -8.85 -20.83 -8.17
C ARG A 11 -10.06 -21.28 -9.00
N ALA A 12 -10.60 -22.46 -8.69
CA ALA A 12 -11.77 -23.02 -9.40
C ALA A 12 -13.10 -22.38 -8.94
N GLU A 13 -13.09 -21.61 -7.84
CA GLU A 13 -14.29 -21.04 -7.21
C GLU A 13 -14.48 -19.56 -7.56
N VAL A 14 -13.49 -18.93 -8.19
CA VAL A 14 -13.49 -17.50 -8.51
C VAL A 14 -13.31 -17.24 -10.01
N SER A 15 -13.74 -16.05 -10.46
CA SER A 15 -13.53 -15.64 -11.84
C SER A 15 -12.03 -15.49 -12.18
N ALA A 16 -11.69 -15.56 -13.46
CA ALA A 16 -10.32 -15.34 -13.91
C ALA A 16 -9.79 -13.94 -13.52
N THR A 17 -10.66 -12.94 -13.56
CA THR A 17 -10.33 -11.56 -13.16
C THR A 17 -10.06 -11.45 -11.66
N GLU A 18 -10.92 -12.06 -10.82
CA GLU A 18 -10.68 -12.09 -9.37
C GLU A 18 -9.39 -12.86 -9.06
N TRP A 19 -9.16 -13.99 -9.73
CA TRP A 19 -7.94 -14.77 -9.53
C TRP A 19 -6.68 -13.96 -9.86
N GLN A 20 -6.67 -13.21 -10.96
CA GLN A 20 -5.54 -12.35 -11.29
C GLN A 20 -5.33 -11.26 -10.23
N THR A 21 -6.41 -10.65 -9.74
CA THR A 21 -6.32 -9.66 -8.64
C THR A 21 -5.75 -10.28 -7.37
N ARG A 22 -6.13 -11.52 -7.03
CA ARG A 22 -5.56 -12.27 -5.90
C ARG A 22 -4.07 -12.54 -6.06
N LEU A 23 -3.64 -12.93 -7.26
CA LEU A 23 -2.22 -13.13 -7.57
C LEU A 23 -1.41 -11.84 -7.40
N ASP A 24 -1.87 -10.74 -7.99
CA ASP A 24 -1.18 -9.46 -7.91
C ASP A 24 -1.16 -8.91 -6.47
N LEU A 25 -2.26 -9.06 -5.73
CA LEU A 25 -2.30 -8.61 -4.34
C LEU A 25 -1.41 -9.46 -3.43
N ALA A 26 -1.40 -10.77 -3.57
CA ALA A 26 -0.50 -11.64 -2.81
C ALA A 26 0.97 -11.33 -3.13
N ALA A 27 1.31 -11.12 -4.42
CA ALA A 27 2.64 -10.68 -4.83
C ALA A 27 3.00 -9.32 -4.20
N CYS A 28 2.05 -8.38 -4.11
CA CYS A 28 2.26 -7.08 -3.47
C CYS A 28 2.64 -7.24 -1.99
N TYR A 29 1.92 -8.07 -1.24
CA TYR A 29 2.25 -8.38 0.16
C TYR A 29 3.67 -8.93 0.30
N ARG A 30 4.06 -9.90 -0.56
CA ARG A 30 5.42 -10.48 -0.56
C ARG A 30 6.49 -9.45 -0.90
N LEU A 31 6.21 -8.52 -1.80
CA LEU A 31 7.14 -7.44 -2.15
C LEU A 31 7.27 -6.43 -1.01
N VAL A 32 6.18 -6.10 -0.32
CA VAL A 32 6.23 -5.25 0.88
C VAL A 32 7.07 -5.89 1.97
N ASP A 33 6.92 -7.20 2.21
CA ASP A 33 7.80 -7.97 3.12
C ASP A 33 9.26 -7.94 2.64
N ARG A 34 9.50 -8.18 1.36
CA ARG A 34 10.85 -8.21 0.77
C ARG A 34 11.63 -6.91 0.94
N TYR A 35 10.95 -5.77 0.94
CA TYR A 35 11.54 -4.45 1.07
C TYR A 35 11.48 -3.88 2.49
N ASP A 36 11.20 -4.73 3.50
CA ASP A 36 11.13 -4.36 4.92
C ASP A 36 10.14 -3.21 5.18
N MET A 37 8.98 -3.26 4.51
CA MET A 37 7.93 -2.26 4.67
C MET A 37 6.71 -2.77 5.47
N GLN A 38 6.76 -4.01 5.97
CA GLN A 38 5.74 -4.59 6.83
C GLN A 38 5.92 -4.18 8.30
N ASP A 39 4.86 -4.32 9.08
CA ASP A 39 4.87 -4.22 10.54
C ASP A 39 4.18 -5.44 11.14
N LEU A 40 4.92 -6.55 11.30
CA LEU A 40 4.39 -7.84 11.78
C LEU A 40 3.08 -8.22 11.04
N ILE A 41 1.95 -8.17 11.77
CA ILE A 41 0.61 -8.49 11.24
C ILE A 41 -0.31 -7.26 11.14
N TYR A 42 0.17 -6.07 11.54
CA TYR A 42 -0.69 -4.92 11.80
C TYR A 42 -1.08 -4.11 10.55
N ASN A 43 -0.25 -4.11 9.53
CA ASN A 43 -0.57 -3.45 8.27
C ASN A 43 -1.50 -4.30 7.39
N HIS A 44 -2.04 -3.66 6.36
CA HIS A 44 -2.89 -4.34 5.38
C HIS A 44 -2.87 -3.61 4.04
N ILE A 45 -3.21 -4.35 3.00
CA ILE A 45 -3.35 -3.84 1.63
C ILE A 45 -4.70 -4.32 1.12
N THR A 46 -5.46 -3.44 0.48
CA THR A 46 -6.72 -3.82 -0.14
C THR A 46 -6.67 -3.64 -1.64
N ALA A 47 -7.37 -4.50 -2.37
CA ALA A 47 -7.52 -4.38 -3.81
C ALA A 47 -8.98 -4.61 -4.23
N ARG A 48 -9.50 -3.72 -5.09
CA ARG A 48 -10.83 -3.83 -5.69
C ARG A 48 -10.82 -4.90 -6.76
N ILE A 49 -11.87 -5.72 -6.79
CA ILE A 49 -12.04 -6.74 -7.83
C ILE A 49 -12.70 -6.09 -9.05
N PRO A 50 -12.03 -6.08 -10.23
CA PRO A 50 -12.63 -5.51 -11.44
C PRO A 50 -13.96 -6.20 -11.81
N GLY A 51 -14.95 -5.40 -12.21
CA GLY A 51 -16.29 -5.88 -12.54
C GLY A 51 -17.23 -6.07 -11.33
N THR A 52 -16.72 -5.95 -10.10
CA THR A 52 -17.52 -5.97 -8.86
C THR A 52 -17.06 -4.82 -7.97
N PRO A 53 -17.48 -3.57 -8.24
CA PRO A 53 -16.89 -2.36 -7.67
C PRO A 53 -16.96 -2.28 -6.14
N ASP A 54 -17.90 -2.97 -5.53
CA ASP A 54 -18.10 -2.98 -4.08
C ASP A 54 -17.40 -4.15 -3.38
N HIS A 55 -16.66 -4.99 -4.12
CA HIS A 55 -15.93 -6.11 -3.56
C HIS A 55 -14.43 -5.85 -3.54
N LEU A 56 -13.83 -6.04 -2.38
CA LEU A 56 -12.41 -5.85 -2.11
C LEU A 56 -11.78 -7.16 -1.63
N LEU A 57 -10.48 -7.29 -1.87
CA LEU A 57 -9.63 -8.33 -1.27
C LEU A 57 -8.75 -7.71 -0.20
N ILE A 58 -8.51 -8.46 0.89
CA ILE A 58 -7.64 -8.09 2.00
C ILE A 58 -7.01 -9.36 2.60
N ASN A 59 -5.91 -9.23 3.36
CA ASN A 59 -5.29 -10.34 4.08
C ASN A 59 -6.10 -10.81 5.29
N LEU A 60 -5.90 -12.06 5.68
CA LEU A 60 -6.26 -12.54 7.01
C LEU A 60 -5.39 -11.84 8.07
N TYR A 61 -6.02 -11.25 9.08
CA TYR A 61 -5.33 -10.66 10.23
C TYR A 61 -4.78 -11.77 11.13
N GLY A 62 -3.47 -11.81 11.26
CA GLY A 62 -2.72 -12.84 11.96
C GLY A 62 -1.71 -13.58 11.09
N LEU A 63 -1.77 -13.41 9.76
CA LEU A 63 -0.73 -13.90 8.85
C LEU A 63 0.38 -12.86 8.68
N LEU A 64 1.62 -13.32 8.68
CA LEU A 64 2.75 -12.52 8.21
C LEU A 64 2.64 -12.34 6.68
N TYR A 65 3.13 -11.23 6.15
CA TYR A 65 3.07 -10.94 4.72
C TYR A 65 3.71 -12.02 3.85
N LYS A 66 4.77 -12.66 4.35
CA LYS A 66 5.43 -13.80 3.71
C LYS A 66 4.64 -15.11 3.73
N GLU A 67 3.51 -15.17 4.43
CA GLU A 67 2.61 -16.33 4.46
C GLU A 67 1.39 -16.13 3.54
N ILE A 68 1.15 -14.90 3.07
CA ILE A 68 -0.03 -14.57 2.27
C ILE A 68 0.08 -15.18 0.88
N THR A 69 -0.95 -15.90 0.46
CA THR A 69 -1.11 -16.49 -0.87
C THR A 69 -2.39 -15.98 -1.53
N ALA A 70 -2.54 -16.18 -2.84
CA ALA A 70 -3.76 -15.82 -3.56
C ALA A 70 -5.03 -16.46 -2.94
N SER A 71 -4.90 -17.68 -2.41
CA SER A 71 -6.00 -18.40 -1.77
C SER A 71 -6.23 -18.02 -0.30
N SER A 72 -5.26 -17.37 0.36
CA SER A 72 -5.43 -16.90 1.74
C SER A 72 -6.20 -15.58 1.85
N LEU A 73 -6.40 -14.86 0.75
CA LEU A 73 -7.06 -13.56 0.75
C LEU A 73 -8.57 -13.68 1.01
N VAL A 74 -9.07 -12.73 1.80
CA VAL A 74 -10.48 -12.59 2.17
C VAL A 74 -11.16 -11.63 1.20
N LYS A 75 -12.36 -11.99 0.73
CA LYS A 75 -13.24 -11.10 -0.01
C LYS A 75 -14.18 -10.41 0.98
N VAL A 76 -14.26 -9.09 0.90
CA VAL A 76 -15.12 -8.25 1.72
C VAL A 76 -15.89 -7.25 0.88
N ASP A 77 -16.99 -6.70 1.43
CA ASP A 77 -17.66 -5.54 0.87
C ASP A 77 -17.02 -4.22 1.36
N LEU A 78 -17.52 -3.07 0.88
CA LEU A 78 -17.03 -1.75 1.28
C LEU A 78 -17.24 -1.43 2.78
N ASP A 79 -18.09 -2.16 3.47
CA ASP A 79 -18.33 -2.00 4.92
C ASP A 79 -17.47 -2.96 5.77
N GLY A 80 -16.67 -3.83 5.11
CA GLY A 80 -15.80 -4.80 5.77
C GLY A 80 -16.53 -6.08 6.20
N ASN A 81 -17.73 -6.35 5.69
CA ASN A 81 -18.38 -7.63 5.89
C ASN A 81 -17.68 -8.69 5.04
N ILE A 82 -17.40 -9.84 5.64
CA ILE A 82 -16.74 -10.93 4.95
C ILE A 82 -17.74 -11.65 4.04
N LEU A 83 -17.47 -11.61 2.74
CA LEU A 83 -18.26 -12.29 1.71
C LEU A 83 -17.74 -13.71 1.46
N SER A 84 -16.42 -13.88 1.53
CA SER A 84 -15.77 -15.20 1.38
C SER A 84 -14.40 -15.17 2.06
N LYS A 85 -14.05 -16.24 2.76
CA LYS A 85 -12.71 -16.44 3.34
C LYS A 85 -12.35 -17.92 3.38
N PRO A 86 -11.04 -18.26 3.48
CA PRO A 86 -10.62 -19.62 3.77
C PRO A 86 -11.19 -20.14 5.08
N GLU A 87 -11.23 -21.47 5.23
CA GLU A 87 -11.68 -22.12 6.46
C GLU A 87 -10.63 -21.95 7.57
N THR A 88 -10.84 -20.93 8.40
CA THR A 88 -9.95 -20.56 9.51
C THR A 88 -10.68 -19.66 10.50
N ASP A 89 -10.19 -19.62 11.75
CA ASP A 89 -10.67 -18.71 12.80
C ASP A 89 -10.08 -17.29 12.67
N TYR A 90 -9.10 -17.07 11.79
CA TYR A 90 -8.63 -15.72 11.47
C TYR A 90 -9.73 -14.87 10.81
N GLY A 91 -9.77 -13.59 11.14
CA GLY A 91 -10.63 -12.59 10.53
C GLY A 91 -9.82 -11.55 9.75
N ILE A 92 -10.37 -10.33 9.64
CA ILE A 92 -9.68 -9.17 9.08
C ILE A 92 -9.40 -8.15 10.18
N ASN A 93 -8.44 -7.25 9.97
CA ASN A 93 -8.22 -6.08 10.84
C ASN A 93 -9.32 -5.04 10.56
N LYS A 94 -10.39 -5.07 11.38
CA LYS A 94 -11.55 -4.19 11.17
C LYS A 94 -11.24 -2.72 11.39
N SER A 95 -10.40 -2.36 12.35
CA SER A 95 -10.06 -0.96 12.63
C SER A 95 -9.26 -0.35 11.47
N GLY A 96 -8.26 -1.06 10.97
CA GLY A 96 -7.51 -0.60 9.81
C GLY A 96 -8.32 -0.60 8.51
N TYR A 97 -9.25 -1.54 8.33
CA TYR A 97 -10.10 -1.61 7.14
C TYR A 97 -10.96 -0.34 6.94
N VAL A 98 -11.31 0.32 8.01
CA VAL A 98 -12.15 1.52 8.00
C VAL A 98 -11.61 2.62 7.08
N ILE A 99 -10.32 2.90 7.14
CA ILE A 99 -9.64 3.89 6.29
C ILE A 99 -9.70 3.44 4.83
N HIS A 100 -9.35 2.18 4.56
CA HIS A 100 -9.33 1.63 3.21
C HIS A 100 -10.72 1.64 2.56
N GLY A 101 -11.74 1.21 3.30
CA GLY A 101 -13.14 1.23 2.85
C GLY A 101 -13.63 2.63 2.52
N ALA A 102 -13.26 3.64 3.31
CA ALA A 102 -13.61 5.03 3.06
C ALA A 102 -12.98 5.56 1.76
N ILE A 103 -11.68 5.30 1.55
CA ILE A 103 -10.97 5.71 0.32
C ILE A 103 -11.58 5.00 -0.90
N HIS A 104 -11.79 3.69 -0.83
CA HIS A 104 -12.40 2.95 -1.94
C HIS A 104 -13.82 3.45 -2.27
N ARG A 105 -14.59 3.89 -1.27
CA ARG A 105 -15.94 4.43 -1.49
C ARG A 105 -15.89 5.81 -2.12
N ALA A 106 -15.02 6.68 -1.66
CA ALA A 106 -14.90 8.05 -2.14
C ALA A 106 -14.23 8.14 -3.52
N ARG A 107 -13.33 7.18 -3.83
CA ARG A 107 -12.52 7.19 -5.06
C ARG A 107 -12.70 5.86 -5.83
N PRO A 108 -13.77 5.75 -6.65
CA PRO A 108 -14.04 4.52 -7.42
C PRO A 108 -12.95 4.13 -8.41
N GLU A 109 -12.11 5.08 -8.86
CA GLU A 109 -10.97 4.85 -9.74
C GLU A 109 -9.79 4.20 -9.01
N VAL A 110 -9.74 4.25 -7.68
CA VAL A 110 -8.71 3.60 -6.88
C VAL A 110 -8.98 2.11 -6.81
N ALA A 111 -8.07 1.32 -7.38
CA ALA A 111 -8.13 -0.13 -7.30
C ALA A 111 -7.34 -0.72 -6.13
N CYS A 112 -6.34 -0.02 -5.60
CA CYS A 112 -5.52 -0.52 -4.50
C CYS A 112 -5.21 0.58 -3.48
N VAL A 113 -5.31 0.25 -2.19
CA VAL A 113 -4.86 1.08 -1.07
C VAL A 113 -3.86 0.28 -0.25
N LEU A 114 -2.71 0.88 0.06
CA LEU A 114 -1.59 0.29 0.76
C LEU A 114 -1.14 1.21 1.89
N HIS A 115 -1.05 0.68 3.10
CA HIS A 115 -0.65 1.40 4.30
C HIS A 115 0.53 0.70 4.99
N THR A 116 1.50 1.48 5.48
CA THR A 116 2.71 0.97 6.13
C THR A 116 3.09 1.79 7.36
N HIS A 117 3.72 1.11 8.34
CA HIS A 117 4.34 1.71 9.54
C HIS A 117 5.87 1.55 9.49
N THR A 118 6.47 1.90 8.36
CA THR A 118 7.92 1.79 8.21
C THR A 118 8.63 2.76 9.15
N ARG A 119 9.83 2.38 9.62
CA ARG A 119 10.62 3.23 10.51
C ARG A 119 10.87 4.63 9.94
N ALA A 120 11.27 4.71 8.67
CA ALA A 120 11.54 6.00 8.02
C ALA A 120 10.26 6.77 7.73
N GLY A 121 9.19 6.08 7.31
CA GLY A 121 7.87 6.67 7.11
C GLY A 121 7.31 7.28 8.39
N MET A 122 7.33 6.54 9.51
CA MET A 122 6.92 7.05 10.83
C MET A 122 7.79 8.24 11.29
N ALA A 123 9.11 8.19 11.05
CA ALA A 123 9.99 9.29 11.39
C ALA A 123 9.63 10.57 10.62
N VAL A 124 9.42 10.49 9.31
CA VAL A 124 9.00 11.63 8.50
C VAL A 124 7.59 12.09 8.87
N ALA A 125 6.67 11.16 9.18
CA ALA A 125 5.33 11.48 9.66
C ALA A 125 5.33 12.29 10.97
N ALA A 126 6.34 12.10 11.82
CA ALA A 126 6.52 12.85 13.06
C ALA A 126 7.23 14.21 12.87
N MET A 127 7.79 14.49 11.68
CA MET A 127 8.49 15.75 11.40
C MET A 127 7.50 16.85 10.98
N LYS A 128 7.56 18.04 11.58
CA LYS A 128 6.73 19.18 11.16
C LYS A 128 6.95 19.57 9.68
N CYS A 129 8.18 19.43 9.18
CA CYS A 129 8.50 19.72 7.79
C CYS A 129 7.87 18.72 6.81
N GLY A 130 7.43 17.54 7.26
CA GLY A 130 6.97 16.47 6.39
C GLY A 130 8.07 15.93 5.47
N LEU A 131 7.69 15.48 4.29
CA LEU A 131 8.62 15.01 3.25
C LEU A 131 9.28 16.20 2.55
N LEU A 132 10.60 16.25 2.60
CA LEU A 132 11.42 17.27 1.94
C LEU A 132 11.89 16.79 0.56
N PRO A 133 12.03 17.68 -0.44
CA PRO A 133 12.44 17.34 -1.81
C PRO A 133 13.97 17.15 -1.92
N LEU A 134 14.55 16.28 -1.10
CA LEU A 134 16.00 16.05 -0.99
C LEU A 134 16.55 15.07 -2.03
N SER A 135 15.69 14.41 -2.79
CA SER A 135 16.09 13.45 -3.82
C SER A 135 15.15 13.54 -5.02
N GLN A 136 15.61 13.08 -6.18
CA GLN A 136 14.76 13.01 -7.37
C GLN A 136 13.46 12.24 -7.13
N THR A 137 13.50 11.17 -6.33
CA THR A 137 12.32 10.40 -5.95
C THR A 137 11.37 11.19 -5.06
N ALA A 138 11.90 11.99 -4.13
CA ALA A 138 11.09 12.84 -3.25
C ALA A 138 10.42 14.00 -4.00
N ILE A 139 11.09 14.55 -5.02
CA ILE A 139 10.54 15.64 -5.84
C ILE A 139 9.25 15.22 -6.56
N ARG A 140 9.06 13.94 -6.87
CA ARG A 140 7.81 13.40 -7.41
C ARG A 140 6.59 13.80 -6.60
N PHE A 141 6.75 13.93 -5.28
CA PHE A 141 5.66 14.18 -4.33
C PHE A 141 5.42 15.67 -4.05
N VAL A 142 6.22 16.58 -4.62
CA VAL A 142 6.01 18.02 -4.44
C VAL A 142 4.67 18.44 -5.05
N GLY A 143 3.75 18.92 -4.20
CA GLY A 143 2.37 19.26 -4.59
C GLY A 143 1.47 18.05 -4.88
N HIS A 144 1.94 16.81 -4.62
CA HIS A 144 1.22 15.57 -4.94
C HIS A 144 1.18 14.59 -3.76
N ILE A 145 1.21 15.08 -2.53
CA ILE A 145 1.11 14.31 -1.30
C ILE A 145 0.22 15.05 -0.29
N GLY A 146 -0.72 14.35 0.31
CA GLY A 146 -1.56 14.85 1.38
C GLY A 146 -0.91 14.64 2.76
N TYR A 147 -1.43 15.34 3.76
CA TYR A 147 -1.04 15.18 5.17
C TYR A 147 -2.30 15.15 6.03
N HIS A 148 -2.43 14.14 6.85
CA HIS A 148 -3.52 14.00 7.82
C HIS A 148 -2.97 14.04 9.23
N ASP A 149 -3.52 14.91 10.08
CA ASP A 149 -3.11 15.04 11.48
C ASP A 149 -3.57 13.82 12.29
N TYR A 150 -2.82 13.49 13.36
CA TYR A 150 -3.14 12.33 14.19
C TYR A 150 -4.33 12.61 15.11
N GLU A 151 -5.40 11.87 14.96
CA GLU A 151 -6.62 11.99 15.75
C GLU A 151 -6.87 10.78 16.67
N GLY A 152 -5.91 9.86 16.75
CA GLY A 152 -6.03 8.61 17.52
C GLY A 152 -6.17 7.39 16.63
N PRO A 153 -6.58 6.23 17.18
CA PRO A 153 -6.95 5.08 16.35
C PRO A 153 -8.18 5.44 15.51
N ALA A 154 -8.09 5.28 14.17
CA ALA A 154 -9.13 5.66 13.21
C ALA A 154 -10.43 4.84 13.38
N ILE A 155 -11.21 5.13 14.40
CA ILE A 155 -12.46 4.44 14.75
C ILE A 155 -13.68 5.28 14.33
N ASP A 156 -13.56 6.60 14.37
CA ASP A 156 -14.66 7.52 14.12
C ASP A 156 -14.99 7.71 12.64
N LYS A 157 -16.28 7.88 12.35
CA LYS A 157 -16.74 8.08 10.96
C LYS A 157 -16.30 9.44 10.41
N GLU A 158 -16.29 10.46 11.24
CA GLU A 158 -15.88 11.82 10.88
C GLU A 158 -14.39 11.89 10.52
N GLU A 159 -13.52 11.15 11.23
CA GLU A 159 -12.10 11.04 10.88
C GLU A 159 -11.88 10.44 9.49
N ARG A 160 -12.72 9.47 9.10
CA ARG A 160 -12.66 8.86 7.75
C ARG A 160 -12.87 9.87 6.64
N GLU A 161 -13.84 10.76 6.80
CA GLU A 161 -14.14 11.82 5.84
C GLU A 161 -12.96 12.79 5.74
N ARG A 162 -12.37 13.18 6.87
CA ARG A 162 -11.17 14.04 6.88
C ARG A 162 -9.94 13.38 6.25
N ILE A 163 -9.72 12.08 6.47
CA ILE A 163 -8.64 11.33 5.80
C ILE A 163 -8.84 11.35 4.27
N VAL A 164 -10.06 11.18 3.80
CA VAL A 164 -10.39 11.23 2.36
C VAL A 164 -10.16 12.64 1.82
N ASP A 165 -10.59 13.67 2.54
CA ASP A 165 -10.41 15.07 2.16
C ASP A 165 -8.92 15.44 2.11
N ASP A 166 -8.13 15.02 3.10
CA ASP A 166 -6.69 15.29 3.18
C ASP A 166 -5.89 14.52 2.10
N LEU A 167 -6.34 13.32 1.75
CA LEU A 167 -5.80 12.59 0.59
C LEU A 167 -6.15 13.33 -0.72
N GLY A 168 -7.37 13.85 -0.83
CA GLY A 168 -7.85 14.55 -2.02
C GLY A 168 -7.67 13.75 -3.29
N ALA A 169 -7.09 14.38 -4.32
CA ALA A 169 -6.76 13.74 -5.60
C ALA A 169 -5.38 13.09 -5.62
N HIS A 170 -4.65 13.09 -4.51
CA HIS A 170 -3.29 12.54 -4.43
C HIS A 170 -3.30 11.02 -4.33
N ASP A 171 -2.18 10.41 -4.73
CA ASP A 171 -1.94 8.98 -4.60
C ASP A 171 -1.07 8.62 -3.38
N ALA A 172 -0.72 9.63 -2.57
CA ALA A 172 0.10 9.48 -1.37
C ALA A 172 -0.41 10.36 -0.23
N LEU A 173 -0.39 9.84 0.99
CA LEU A 173 -0.75 10.55 2.23
C LEU A 173 0.27 10.22 3.31
N VAL A 174 0.76 11.23 4.00
CA VAL A 174 1.48 11.09 5.26
C VAL A 174 0.48 11.24 6.40
N MET A 175 0.27 10.18 7.13
CA MET A 175 -0.54 10.18 8.35
C MET A 175 0.38 10.59 9.51
N ARG A 176 0.21 11.81 10.03
CA ARG A 176 1.07 12.39 11.07
C ARG A 176 1.15 11.46 12.29
N ASN A 177 2.37 11.26 12.82
CA ASN A 177 2.65 10.37 13.96
C ASN A 177 2.16 8.93 13.83
N HIS A 178 1.85 8.47 12.58
CA HIS A 178 1.30 7.15 12.33
C HIS A 178 2.10 6.39 11.25
N GLY A 179 2.05 6.84 10.02
CA GLY A 179 2.72 6.12 8.92
C GLY A 179 2.42 6.70 7.56
N LEU A 180 2.54 5.86 6.53
CA LEU A 180 2.35 6.22 5.14
C LEU A 180 1.17 5.47 4.54
N LEU A 181 0.40 6.14 3.69
CA LEU A 181 -0.64 5.51 2.90
C LEU A 181 -0.45 5.89 1.42
N THR A 182 -0.63 4.91 0.54
CA THR A 182 -0.67 5.16 -0.89
C THR A 182 -1.85 4.46 -1.54
N CYS A 183 -2.31 5.02 -2.65
CA CYS A 183 -3.35 4.41 -3.47
C CYS A 183 -2.96 4.45 -4.94
N GLY A 184 -3.71 3.73 -5.77
CA GLY A 184 -3.46 3.71 -7.21
C GLY A 184 -4.58 3.05 -7.99
N ALA A 185 -4.68 3.39 -9.27
CA ALA A 185 -5.62 2.76 -10.20
C ALA A 185 -5.27 1.28 -10.51
N THR A 186 -4.12 0.80 -10.02
CA THR A 186 -3.71 -0.60 -10.04
C THR A 186 -2.87 -0.92 -8.81
N ILE A 187 -2.76 -2.21 -8.45
CA ILE A 187 -1.89 -2.70 -7.38
C ILE A 187 -0.44 -2.28 -7.64
N GLN A 188 0.00 -2.39 -8.88
CA GLN A 188 1.35 -2.06 -9.33
C GLN A 188 1.69 -0.59 -9.11
N GLN A 189 0.73 0.31 -9.37
CA GLN A 189 0.90 1.75 -9.14
C GLN A 189 0.97 2.08 -7.65
N ALA A 190 0.06 1.54 -6.84
CA ALA A 190 0.06 1.75 -5.39
C ALA A 190 1.38 1.27 -4.77
N PHE A 191 1.84 0.06 -5.13
CA PHE A 191 3.13 -0.47 -4.68
C PHE A 191 4.31 0.41 -5.11
N ASN A 192 4.37 0.82 -6.38
CA ASN A 192 5.45 1.68 -6.87
C ASN A 192 5.47 3.03 -6.13
N THR A 193 4.31 3.62 -5.89
CA THR A 193 4.19 4.87 -5.14
C THR A 193 4.70 4.70 -3.71
N MET A 194 4.31 3.62 -3.01
CA MET A 194 4.79 3.33 -1.66
C MET A 194 6.31 3.10 -1.63
N TYR A 195 6.83 2.30 -2.55
CA TYR A 195 8.28 2.04 -2.63
C TYR A 195 9.08 3.33 -2.79
N GLN A 196 8.64 4.24 -3.68
CA GLN A 196 9.30 5.51 -3.92
C GLN A 196 9.15 6.46 -2.72
N LEU A 197 7.99 6.47 -2.08
CA LEU A 197 7.74 7.29 -0.88
C LEU A 197 8.64 6.84 0.28
N GLU A 198 8.68 5.54 0.55
CA GLU A 198 9.54 4.97 1.59
C GLU A 198 11.03 5.22 1.31
N LEU A 199 11.49 5.04 0.07
CA LEU A 199 12.86 5.36 -0.32
C LEU A 199 13.20 6.84 -0.08
N SER A 200 12.24 7.73 -0.35
CA SER A 200 12.37 9.17 -0.09
C SER A 200 12.45 9.47 1.41
N CYS A 201 11.63 8.82 2.22
CA CYS A 201 11.68 8.93 3.67
C CYS A 201 13.00 8.43 4.25
N ARG A 202 13.49 7.27 3.80
CA ARG A 202 14.82 6.74 4.19
C ARG A 202 15.93 7.73 3.86
N SER A 203 15.95 8.23 2.64
CA SER A 203 16.95 9.23 2.20
C SER A 203 16.91 10.51 3.03
N GLN A 204 15.72 10.99 3.39
CA GLN A 204 15.58 12.17 4.25
C GLN A 204 16.12 11.92 5.65
N VAL A 205 15.75 10.81 6.29
CA VAL A 205 16.22 10.46 7.63
C VAL A 205 17.75 10.36 7.67
N ASP A 206 18.36 9.69 6.68
CA ASP A 206 19.81 9.54 6.58
C ASP A 206 20.52 10.89 6.34
N ALA A 207 19.99 11.72 5.43
CA ALA A 207 20.55 13.05 5.15
C ALA A 207 20.48 13.97 6.37
N MET A 208 19.35 13.98 7.09
CA MET A 208 19.19 14.80 8.31
C MET A 208 20.06 14.30 9.46
N ALA A 209 20.34 13.00 9.54
CA ALA A 209 21.25 12.43 10.54
C ALA A 209 22.71 12.88 10.36
N ALA A 210 23.11 13.28 9.16
CA ALA A 210 24.46 13.77 8.86
C ALA A 210 24.75 15.13 9.51
N ARG A 211 23.72 15.87 9.97
CA ARG A 211 23.85 17.18 10.66
C ARG A 211 24.65 18.21 9.85
N THR A 212 24.49 18.23 8.55
CA THR A 212 25.09 19.18 7.62
C THR A 212 24.02 19.99 6.92
N GLU A 213 24.39 21.06 6.24
CA GLU A 213 23.46 21.77 5.38
C GLU A 213 22.92 20.86 4.27
N LEU A 214 21.63 20.97 3.99
CA LEU A 214 20.95 20.19 2.98
C LEU A 214 20.76 21.04 1.71
N THR A 215 21.09 20.46 0.57
CA THR A 215 20.83 21.10 -0.74
C THR A 215 19.41 20.79 -1.18
N VAL A 216 18.63 21.84 -1.43
CA VAL A 216 17.28 21.74 -2.01
C VAL A 216 17.28 22.47 -3.34
N PRO A 217 16.79 21.85 -4.44
CA PRO A 217 16.65 22.54 -5.72
C PRO A 217 15.70 23.74 -5.64
N GLY A 218 15.91 24.75 -6.49
CA GLY A 218 15.02 25.90 -6.55
C GLY A 218 13.59 25.54 -7.01
N GLU A 219 12.60 26.35 -6.62
CA GLU A 219 11.17 26.11 -6.82
C GLU A 219 10.80 25.77 -8.28
N ASN A 220 11.35 26.48 -9.26
CA ASN A 220 11.08 26.20 -10.68
C ASN A 220 11.55 24.81 -11.10
N MET A 221 12.70 24.35 -10.57
CA MET A 221 13.21 23.01 -10.84
C MET A 221 12.36 21.94 -10.15
N LEU A 222 11.90 22.19 -8.92
CA LEU A 222 11.01 21.31 -8.21
C LEU A 222 9.68 21.13 -8.96
N ALA A 223 9.04 22.24 -9.35
CA ALA A 223 7.78 22.22 -10.08
C ALA A 223 7.91 21.52 -11.45
N HIS A 224 8.97 21.84 -12.20
CA HIS A 224 9.24 21.18 -13.48
C HIS A 224 9.44 19.68 -13.31
N THR A 225 10.27 19.27 -12.35
CA THR A 225 10.57 17.85 -12.12
C THR A 225 9.32 17.11 -11.64
N ALA A 226 8.57 17.67 -10.69
CA ALA A 226 7.31 17.07 -10.21
C ALA A 226 6.33 16.85 -11.37
N HIS A 227 6.17 17.84 -12.28
CA HIS A 227 5.33 17.72 -13.46
C HIS A 227 5.73 16.53 -14.36
N LEU A 228 7.03 16.30 -14.56
CA LEU A 228 7.53 15.17 -15.38
C LEU A 228 7.17 13.79 -14.81
N TYR A 229 6.77 13.72 -13.54
CA TYR A 229 6.36 12.48 -12.90
C TYR A 229 4.84 12.22 -12.99
N GLN A 230 4.05 13.19 -13.47
CA GLN A 230 2.59 13.05 -13.52
C GLN A 230 2.12 12.19 -14.69
N LEU A 231 0.91 11.62 -14.53
CA LEU A 231 0.22 10.94 -15.62
C LEU A 231 0.00 11.92 -16.79
N GLY A 232 0.24 11.46 -18.00
CA GLY A 232 0.15 12.29 -19.20
C GLY A 232 1.51 12.81 -19.71
N THR A 233 2.53 12.92 -18.85
CA THR A 233 3.91 13.27 -19.26
C THR A 233 4.80 12.05 -19.44
N ARG A 234 4.47 10.94 -18.85
CA ARG A 234 5.18 9.67 -19.00
C ARG A 234 4.24 8.47 -18.85
N ARG A 235 4.76 7.28 -19.15
CA ARG A 235 4.03 6.01 -18.93
C ARG A 235 3.57 5.87 -17.46
N PRO A 236 2.46 5.16 -17.21
CA PRO A 236 2.06 4.82 -15.85
C PRO A 236 3.16 4.04 -15.11
N TYR A 237 3.37 4.36 -13.84
CA TYR A 237 4.29 3.62 -12.97
C TYR A 237 3.78 2.20 -12.73
N GLY A 238 4.70 1.27 -12.46
CA GLY A 238 4.40 -0.13 -12.23
C GLY A 238 4.33 -0.99 -13.51
N VAL A 239 4.10 -0.41 -14.69
CA VAL A 239 3.92 -1.16 -15.94
C VAL A 239 5.15 -1.99 -16.33
N LEU A 240 6.34 -1.40 -16.31
CA LEU A 240 7.59 -2.11 -16.60
C LEU A 240 8.23 -2.72 -15.36
N GLU A 241 8.01 -2.10 -14.22
CA GLU A 241 8.56 -2.51 -12.94
C GLU A 241 7.94 -3.82 -12.46
N TRP A 242 6.62 -3.98 -12.59
CA TRP A 242 5.90 -5.11 -12.03
C TRP A 242 6.35 -6.47 -12.58
N PRO A 243 6.45 -6.69 -13.88
CA PRO A 243 6.97 -7.96 -14.40
C PRO A 243 8.39 -8.27 -13.91
N ALA A 244 9.22 -7.25 -13.69
CA ALA A 244 10.56 -7.44 -13.14
C ALA A 244 10.49 -7.85 -11.67
N MET A 245 9.61 -7.24 -10.87
CA MET A 245 9.39 -7.61 -9.47
C MET A 245 8.81 -9.02 -9.33
N LEU A 246 7.89 -9.43 -10.21
CA LEU A 246 7.36 -10.79 -10.22
C LEU A 246 8.45 -11.84 -10.54
N ARG A 247 9.36 -11.56 -11.48
CA ARG A 247 10.51 -12.46 -11.75
C ARG A 247 11.43 -12.58 -10.54
N LEU A 248 11.74 -11.46 -9.88
CA LEU A 248 12.51 -11.46 -8.63
C LEU A 248 11.82 -12.33 -7.57
N LEU A 249 10.54 -12.08 -7.33
CA LEU A 249 9.76 -12.80 -6.34
C LEU A 249 9.68 -14.30 -6.65
N THR A 250 9.40 -14.67 -7.91
CA THR A 250 9.36 -16.08 -8.36
C THR A 250 10.69 -16.81 -8.12
N ALA A 251 11.82 -16.13 -8.29
CA ALA A 251 13.12 -16.72 -8.00
C ALA A 251 13.31 -16.95 -6.49
N MET A 252 12.82 -16.04 -5.65
CA MET A 252 12.93 -16.12 -4.17
C MET A 252 12.01 -17.19 -3.58
N GLU A 253 10.80 -17.35 -4.11
CA GLU A 253 9.80 -18.32 -3.64
C GLU A 253 10.33 -19.77 -3.67
N LYS A 254 11.26 -20.07 -4.56
CA LYS A 254 11.89 -21.40 -4.66
C LYS A 254 12.67 -21.82 -3.41
N THR A 255 13.08 -20.87 -2.58
CA THR A 255 13.92 -21.08 -1.41
C THR A 255 13.33 -20.48 -0.13
N SER A 256 12.14 -19.91 -0.20
CA SER A 256 11.54 -19.15 0.92
C SER A 256 11.14 -20.01 2.12
N GLY A 257 10.84 -21.29 1.91
CA GLY A 257 10.26 -22.17 2.94
C GLY A 257 8.78 -21.90 3.24
N TYR A 258 8.16 -20.94 2.53
CA TYR A 258 6.74 -20.60 2.63
C TYR A 258 5.97 -21.07 1.39
N PRO A 259 4.64 -21.26 1.49
CA PRO A 259 3.82 -21.51 0.30
C PRO A 259 4.01 -20.39 -0.73
N PRO A 260 4.11 -20.69 -2.02
CA PRO A 260 4.31 -19.65 -3.03
C PRO A 260 3.06 -18.74 -3.10
N TYR A 261 3.26 -17.45 -3.37
CA TYR A 261 2.16 -16.46 -3.38
C TYR A 261 1.04 -16.80 -4.37
N TRP A 262 1.33 -17.59 -5.40
CA TRP A 262 0.35 -17.99 -6.42
C TRP A 262 -0.50 -19.22 -6.05
N GLN A 263 -0.32 -19.79 -4.88
CA GLN A 263 -1.14 -20.88 -4.36
C GLN A 263 -2.57 -20.45 -4.05
#